data_bfe0d87c0750646ef05a291c55d91616
#
_entry.id   bfe0d87c0750646ef05a291c55d91616
#
_cell.length_a   1.000
_cell.length_b   1.000
_cell.length_c   1.000
_cell.angle_alpha   90.00
_cell.angle_beta   90.00
_cell.angle_gamma   90.00
#
_symmetry.space_group_name_H-M   'P 1'
#
loop_
_entity.id
_entity.type
_entity.pdbx_description
1 polymer ?
#
loop_
_entity_poly.entity_id
_entity_poly.type
_entity_poly.pdbx_seq_one_letter_code
_entity_poly.pdbx_strand_id
1 'polypeptide(L)'
;MGVSSASVEEWLIRILDAWHLASGDQAIEPWDYRYVGGGAERALGDAVPREMLQRLSARYYADLGADLASMGTLYDLEPRPGKAPLAYADFVSRGRMVGDAWRPTVTRVSANYSRGGLGVLNELVHEDGHVVHMMAVRTRPAFMDLGDALFVEAFADVPAWNTFDPAWQHKYLGRSAPAPLSLRSLYSSVMLDVAWALFELRMLRDPASDPNAVWTAITSRYLHIVAHPEIPWWAARVQLVGSPGYMVNYGLGAVLTADLREHIAARLGSFETGDPRWYGWITTRLLQFGMSRETATLLREFLGRPVSPDALIADIARVSEE
;
A
#
# COMPACT_ATOMS: atom_id res chain seq x y z
N MET A 1 6.37 -15.28 3.35
CA MET A 1 5.09 -15.70 4.00
C MET A 1 4.95 -17.23 4.18
N GLY A 2 5.74 -18.04 3.50
CA GLY A 2 5.67 -19.51 3.58
C GLY A 2 4.42 -20.12 2.93
N VAL A 3 3.86 -19.46 1.92
CA VAL A 3 2.66 -19.89 1.19
C VAL A 3 3.04 -20.51 -0.13
N SER A 4 2.39 -21.61 -0.53
CA SER A 4 2.63 -22.24 -1.83
C SER A 4 2.07 -21.40 -2.97
N SER A 5 2.63 -21.51 -4.19
CA SER A 5 2.10 -20.79 -5.37
C SER A 5 0.65 -21.17 -5.71
N ALA A 6 0.22 -22.39 -5.38
CA ALA A 6 -1.18 -22.81 -5.55
C ALA A 6 -2.11 -22.09 -4.57
N SER A 7 -1.70 -21.97 -3.31
CA SER A 7 -2.46 -21.21 -2.30
C SER A 7 -2.50 -19.72 -2.62
N VAL A 8 -1.43 -19.16 -3.20
CA VAL A 8 -1.41 -17.76 -3.66
C VAL A 8 -2.48 -17.53 -4.72
N GLU A 9 -2.56 -18.37 -5.76
CA GLU A 9 -3.58 -18.21 -6.79
C GLU A 9 -5.00 -18.35 -6.22
N GLU A 10 -5.22 -19.33 -5.33
CA GLU A 10 -6.50 -19.49 -4.65
C GLU A 10 -6.89 -18.23 -3.88
N TRP A 11 -5.96 -17.62 -3.14
CA TRP A 11 -6.23 -16.38 -2.42
C TRP A 11 -6.58 -15.22 -3.33
N LEU A 12 -5.79 -15.01 -4.41
CA LEU A 12 -6.07 -13.94 -5.38
C LEU A 12 -7.45 -14.11 -6.03
N ILE A 13 -7.83 -15.34 -6.36
CA ILE A 13 -9.16 -15.64 -6.93
C ILE A 13 -10.26 -15.36 -5.90
N ARG A 14 -10.14 -15.82 -4.66
CA ARG A 14 -11.13 -15.55 -3.59
C ARG A 14 -11.32 -14.05 -3.33
N ILE A 15 -10.24 -13.28 -3.34
CA ILE A 15 -10.28 -11.82 -3.17
C ILE A 15 -11.00 -11.17 -4.33
N LEU A 16 -10.68 -11.56 -5.56
CA LEU A 16 -11.31 -11.03 -6.77
C LEU A 16 -12.79 -11.44 -6.87
N ASP A 17 -13.16 -12.66 -6.47
CA ASP A 17 -14.55 -13.10 -6.40
C ASP A 17 -15.33 -12.26 -5.36
N ALA A 18 -14.74 -11.96 -4.18
CA ALA A 18 -15.36 -11.09 -3.19
C ALA A 18 -15.57 -9.67 -3.73
N TRP A 19 -14.59 -9.13 -4.44
CA TRP A 19 -14.72 -7.83 -5.09
C TRP A 19 -15.81 -7.82 -6.18
N HIS A 20 -15.85 -8.85 -7.02
CA HIS A 20 -16.88 -8.98 -8.05
C HIS A 20 -18.28 -8.88 -7.45
N LEU A 21 -18.52 -9.53 -6.31
CA LEU A 21 -19.80 -9.48 -5.62
C LEU A 21 -20.09 -8.12 -4.96
N ALA A 22 -19.06 -7.46 -4.41
CA ALA A 22 -19.23 -6.21 -3.67
C ALA A 22 -19.28 -4.96 -4.55
N SER A 23 -18.68 -4.99 -5.75
CA SER A 23 -18.54 -3.83 -6.63
C SER A 23 -19.75 -3.51 -7.49
N GLY A 24 -20.79 -4.37 -7.50
CA GLY A 24 -21.98 -4.24 -8.35
C GLY A 24 -21.73 -4.65 -9.81
N ASP A 25 -22.76 -4.58 -10.66
CA ASP A 25 -22.76 -5.17 -11.99
C ASP A 25 -22.49 -4.18 -13.14
N GLN A 26 -22.07 -2.95 -12.84
CA GLN A 26 -21.85 -1.95 -13.86
C GLN A 26 -20.65 -2.30 -14.74
N ALA A 27 -20.90 -2.49 -16.04
CA ALA A 27 -19.82 -2.64 -17.01
C ALA A 27 -19.03 -1.32 -17.16
N ILE A 28 -17.71 -1.43 -17.16
CA ILE A 28 -16.78 -0.29 -17.15
C ILE A 28 -15.81 -0.45 -18.31
N GLU A 29 -15.64 0.59 -19.12
CA GLU A 29 -14.60 0.59 -20.15
C GLU A 29 -13.19 0.65 -19.52
N PRO A 30 -12.15 0.02 -20.08
CA PRO A 30 -10.83 -0.01 -19.49
C PRO A 30 -10.26 1.38 -19.16
N TRP A 31 -10.51 2.37 -20.02
CA TRP A 31 -10.06 3.76 -19.85
C TRP A 31 -10.85 4.53 -18.79
N ASP A 32 -12.06 4.07 -18.42
CA ASP A 32 -12.91 4.69 -17.39
C ASP A 32 -12.74 4.07 -16.01
N TYR A 33 -12.05 2.94 -15.89
CA TYR A 33 -11.94 2.19 -14.63
C TYR A 33 -11.41 3.06 -13.46
N ARG A 34 -10.33 3.79 -13.71
CA ARG A 34 -9.76 4.69 -12.70
C ARG A 34 -10.66 5.89 -12.39
N TYR A 35 -11.42 6.37 -13.37
CA TYR A 35 -12.39 7.44 -13.17
C TYR A 35 -13.55 6.97 -12.31
N VAL A 36 -14.13 5.82 -12.62
CA VAL A 36 -15.25 5.24 -11.85
C VAL A 36 -14.81 4.94 -10.41
N GLY A 37 -13.65 4.30 -10.23
CA GLY A 37 -13.07 4.03 -8.92
C GLY A 37 -12.68 5.29 -8.13
N GLY A 38 -12.32 6.38 -8.80
CA GLY A 38 -11.78 7.61 -8.18
C GLY A 38 -12.83 8.54 -7.54
N GLY A 39 -13.93 8.01 -7.00
CA GLY A 39 -15.01 8.84 -6.43
C GLY A 39 -14.58 9.70 -5.22
N ALA A 40 -13.81 9.14 -4.30
CA ALA A 40 -13.28 9.90 -3.15
C ALA A 40 -12.29 10.99 -3.59
N GLU A 41 -11.44 10.72 -4.58
CA GLU A 41 -10.54 11.73 -5.17
C GLU A 41 -11.33 12.92 -5.72
N ARG A 42 -12.42 12.66 -6.47
CA ARG A 42 -13.26 13.75 -6.99
C ARG A 42 -14.00 14.54 -5.91
N ALA A 43 -14.42 13.85 -4.84
CA ALA A 43 -15.11 14.49 -3.72
C ALA A 43 -14.20 15.34 -2.82
N LEU A 44 -12.92 15.00 -2.75
CA LEU A 44 -11.99 15.57 -1.77
C LEU A 44 -10.75 16.25 -2.40
N GLY A 45 -10.57 16.20 -3.73
CA GLY A 45 -9.35 16.67 -4.38
C GLY A 45 -9.00 18.13 -4.08
N ASP A 46 -9.98 19.01 -3.98
CA ASP A 46 -9.80 20.41 -3.61
C ASP A 46 -9.53 20.64 -2.10
N ALA A 47 -9.77 19.65 -1.24
CA ALA A 47 -9.38 19.67 0.17
C ALA A 47 -7.88 19.32 0.39
N VAL A 48 -7.19 18.87 -0.65
CA VAL A 48 -5.80 18.44 -0.60
C VAL A 48 -4.97 19.22 -1.62
N PRO A 49 -4.75 20.55 -1.42
CA PRO A 49 -3.88 21.30 -2.28
C PRO A 49 -2.42 20.81 -2.15
N ARG A 50 -1.64 20.98 -3.23
CA ARG A 50 -0.28 20.46 -3.32
C ARG A 50 0.62 20.90 -2.16
N GLU A 51 0.55 22.18 -1.78
CA GLU A 51 1.32 22.79 -0.72
C GLU A 51 1.01 22.25 0.68
N MET A 52 -0.09 21.52 0.82
CA MET A 52 -0.50 20.90 2.08
C MET A 52 -0.06 19.44 2.23
N LEU A 53 0.38 18.79 1.15
CA LEU A 53 0.70 17.34 1.14
C LEU A 53 1.63 16.96 2.28
N GLN A 54 2.83 17.54 2.33
CA GLN A 54 3.83 17.22 3.36
C GLN A 54 3.33 17.55 4.77
N ARG A 55 2.60 18.65 4.94
CA ARG A 55 2.06 19.07 6.24
C ARG A 55 1.00 18.09 6.74
N LEU A 56 0.11 17.61 5.86
CA LEU A 56 -0.94 16.66 6.21
C LEU A 56 -0.35 15.32 6.62
N SER A 57 0.57 14.77 5.82
CA SER A 57 1.26 13.52 6.12
C SER A 57 2.05 13.62 7.43
N ALA A 58 2.88 14.65 7.60
CA ALA A 58 3.67 14.84 8.81
C ALA A 58 2.80 14.99 10.07
N ARG A 59 1.67 15.71 9.99
CA ARG A 59 0.72 15.82 11.10
C ARG A 59 0.13 14.47 11.47
N TYR A 60 -0.25 13.67 10.49
CA TYR A 60 -0.80 12.35 10.74
C TYR A 60 0.23 11.43 11.42
N TYR A 61 1.46 11.38 10.91
CA TYR A 61 2.52 10.58 11.55
C TYR A 61 2.90 11.07 12.95
N ALA A 62 2.88 12.38 13.19
CA ALA A 62 3.07 12.93 14.54
C ALA A 62 1.97 12.44 15.50
N ASP A 63 0.71 12.39 15.05
CA ASP A 63 -0.40 11.85 15.82
C ASP A 63 -0.28 10.32 16.05
N LEU A 64 0.47 9.61 15.20
CA LEU A 64 0.84 8.20 15.40
C LEU A 64 2.10 8.01 16.29
N GLY A 65 2.68 9.09 16.80
CA GLY A 65 3.89 9.07 17.63
C GLY A 65 5.21 9.04 16.85
N ALA A 66 5.18 9.30 15.53
CA ALA A 66 6.34 9.39 14.66
C ALA A 66 6.49 10.82 14.11
N ASP A 67 7.20 11.68 14.82
CA ASP A 67 7.46 13.06 14.36
C ASP A 67 8.57 13.07 13.29
N LEU A 68 8.17 12.98 12.03
CA LEU A 68 9.05 12.91 10.85
C LEU A 68 10.03 14.09 10.77
N ALA A 69 9.61 15.29 11.18
CA ALA A 69 10.45 16.47 11.16
C ALA A 69 11.60 16.38 12.18
N SER A 70 11.29 15.95 13.41
CA SER A 70 12.31 15.75 14.45
C SER A 70 13.20 14.53 14.19
N MET A 71 12.70 13.56 13.42
CA MET A 71 13.43 12.36 13.01
C MET A 71 14.45 12.63 11.89
N GLY A 72 14.43 13.81 11.25
CA GLY A 72 15.44 14.23 10.26
C GLY A 72 15.17 13.73 8.84
N THR A 73 13.90 13.52 8.47
CA THR A 73 13.48 13.18 7.11
C THR A 73 13.71 14.34 6.16
N LEU A 74 14.33 14.09 5.01
CA LEU A 74 14.51 15.03 3.92
C LEU A 74 13.42 14.85 2.87
N TYR A 75 12.91 15.95 2.31
CA TYR A 75 11.89 15.91 1.27
C TYR A 75 12.37 16.61 0.01
N ASP A 76 12.20 15.93 -1.14
CA ASP A 76 12.39 16.45 -2.47
C ASP A 76 11.11 16.19 -3.28
N LEU A 77 10.10 17.06 -3.10
CA LEU A 77 8.75 16.89 -3.68
C LEU A 77 8.51 17.81 -4.89
N GLU A 78 9.45 18.74 -5.18
CA GLU A 78 9.28 19.69 -6.27
C GLU A 78 9.41 19.02 -7.64
N PRO A 79 8.45 19.25 -8.55
CA PRO A 79 8.51 18.72 -9.90
C PRO A 79 9.61 19.42 -10.70
N ARG A 80 10.37 18.63 -11.48
CA ARG A 80 11.36 19.15 -12.41
C ARG A 80 11.65 18.17 -13.55
N PRO A 81 12.07 18.63 -14.73
CA PRO A 81 12.49 17.76 -15.83
C PRO A 81 13.60 16.80 -15.41
N GLY A 82 13.55 15.58 -15.90
CA GLY A 82 14.56 14.55 -15.63
C GLY A 82 14.50 13.87 -14.27
N LYS A 83 13.60 14.30 -13.39
CA LYS A 83 13.31 13.61 -12.13
C LYS A 83 12.46 12.36 -12.38
N ALA A 84 12.69 11.30 -11.61
CA ALA A 84 11.88 10.09 -11.68
C ALA A 84 10.38 10.41 -11.52
N PRO A 85 9.51 9.83 -12.36
CA PRO A 85 8.07 10.08 -12.27
C PRO A 85 7.39 9.39 -11.07
N LEU A 86 8.07 8.42 -10.46
CA LEU A 86 7.59 7.66 -9.31
C LEU A 86 8.08 8.30 -8.01
N ALA A 87 7.25 8.24 -6.96
CA ALA A 87 7.70 8.51 -5.61
C ALA A 87 8.53 7.33 -5.08
N TYR A 88 9.45 7.64 -4.17
CA TYR A 88 10.22 6.63 -3.44
C TYR A 88 10.85 7.22 -2.18
N ALA A 89 11.05 6.37 -1.19
CA ALA A 89 11.84 6.67 0.00
C ALA A 89 13.17 5.90 -0.02
N ASP A 90 14.25 6.53 0.46
CA ASP A 90 15.57 5.90 0.54
C ASP A 90 16.34 6.26 1.81
N PHE A 91 17.38 5.47 2.09
CA PHE A 91 18.38 5.76 3.11
C PHE A 91 19.40 6.77 2.57
N VAL A 92 19.45 7.96 3.16
CA VAL A 92 20.59 8.88 2.99
C VAL A 92 21.76 8.40 3.82
N SER A 93 21.51 7.98 5.06
CA SER A 93 22.48 7.25 5.88
C SER A 93 21.79 6.27 6.81
N ARG A 94 22.36 5.08 6.94
CA ARG A 94 21.84 4.07 7.88
C ARG A 94 22.27 4.38 9.30
N GLY A 95 21.37 4.09 10.25
CA GLY A 95 21.66 4.20 11.69
C GLY A 95 22.84 3.31 12.09
N ARG A 96 23.65 3.78 13.02
CA ARG A 96 24.84 3.06 13.50
C ARG A 96 25.32 3.54 14.84
N MET A 97 26.07 2.70 15.54
CA MET A 97 26.85 3.11 16.71
C MET A 97 28.10 3.89 16.28
N VAL A 98 28.37 4.98 16.99
CA VAL A 98 29.63 5.74 16.89
C VAL A 98 30.15 5.91 18.32
N GLY A 99 31.14 5.13 18.70
CA GLY A 99 31.45 4.91 20.11
C GLY A 99 30.24 4.26 20.80
N ASP A 100 29.84 4.81 21.95
CA ASP A 100 28.67 4.35 22.72
C ASP A 100 27.35 5.07 22.35
N ALA A 101 27.36 5.95 21.35
CA ALA A 101 26.20 6.73 20.94
C ALA A 101 25.57 6.19 19.65
N TRP A 102 24.25 6.03 19.67
CA TRP A 102 23.49 5.74 18.48
C TRP A 102 23.35 7.00 17.60
N ARG A 103 23.79 6.91 16.36
CA ARG A 103 23.50 7.88 15.31
C ARG A 103 22.28 7.39 14.54
N PRO A 104 21.17 8.17 14.50
CA PRO A 104 19.94 7.75 13.85
C PRO A 104 20.10 7.64 12.32
N THR A 105 19.22 6.89 11.71
CA THR A 105 19.02 6.86 10.27
C THR A 105 18.60 8.25 9.77
N VAL A 106 19.09 8.64 8.59
CA VAL A 106 18.60 9.80 7.84
C VAL A 106 17.97 9.25 6.57
N THR A 107 16.76 9.68 6.27
CA THR A 107 15.96 9.23 5.13
C THR A 107 15.62 10.39 4.21
N ARG A 108 15.22 10.07 2.99
CA ARG A 108 14.70 11.04 2.03
C ARG A 108 13.49 10.46 1.33
N VAL A 109 12.46 11.29 1.13
CA VAL A 109 11.35 11.04 0.20
C VAL A 109 11.59 11.89 -1.05
N SER A 110 11.56 11.27 -2.22
CA SER A 110 11.64 11.93 -3.51
C SER A 110 10.41 11.63 -4.33
N ALA A 111 9.72 12.66 -4.79
CA ALA A 111 8.53 12.56 -5.63
C ALA A 111 8.43 13.74 -6.58
N ASN A 112 7.70 13.58 -7.68
CA ASN A 112 7.55 14.59 -8.73
C ASN A 112 6.11 15.15 -8.73
N TYR A 113 5.67 15.71 -7.61
CA TYR A 113 4.29 16.15 -7.41
C TYR A 113 4.00 17.50 -8.08
N SER A 114 3.28 17.47 -9.19
CA SER A 114 2.83 18.70 -9.90
C SER A 114 1.46 19.19 -9.45
N ARG A 115 0.70 18.37 -8.71
CA ARG A 115 -0.66 18.66 -8.22
C ARG A 115 -0.87 18.08 -6.82
N GLY A 116 -1.96 18.49 -6.18
CA GLY A 116 -2.48 17.84 -4.98
C GLY A 116 -3.46 16.71 -5.33
N GLY A 117 -4.31 16.37 -4.38
CA GLY A 117 -5.33 15.34 -4.47
C GLY A 117 -5.17 14.26 -3.41
N LEU A 118 -6.25 13.51 -3.15
CA LEU A 118 -6.26 12.47 -2.14
C LEU A 118 -5.32 11.31 -2.50
N GLY A 119 -5.27 10.93 -3.79
CA GLY A 119 -4.38 9.87 -4.26
C GLY A 119 -2.91 10.25 -4.13
N VAL A 120 -2.54 11.51 -4.42
CA VAL A 120 -1.17 12.00 -4.23
C VAL A 120 -0.80 12.06 -2.74
N LEU A 121 -1.75 12.44 -1.88
CA LEU A 121 -1.54 12.41 -0.44
C LEU A 121 -1.39 10.98 0.08
N ASN A 122 -2.20 10.04 -0.42
CA ASN A 122 -2.08 8.62 -0.08
C ASN A 122 -0.69 8.08 -0.44
N GLU A 123 -0.18 8.40 -1.64
CA GLU A 123 1.17 8.02 -2.06
C GLU A 123 2.23 8.60 -1.13
N LEU A 124 2.14 9.89 -0.75
CA LEU A 124 3.09 10.49 0.20
C LEU A 124 3.01 9.85 1.59
N VAL A 125 1.81 9.53 2.08
CA VAL A 125 1.64 8.81 3.37
C VAL A 125 2.25 7.41 3.29
N HIS A 126 2.15 6.74 2.13
CA HIS A 126 2.82 5.46 1.88
C HIS A 126 4.35 5.61 1.93
N GLU A 127 4.93 6.59 1.24
CA GLU A 127 6.38 6.85 1.26
C GLU A 127 6.89 7.19 2.67
N ASP A 128 6.12 7.96 3.44
CA ASP A 128 6.43 8.22 4.83
C ASP A 128 6.29 6.95 5.72
N GLY A 129 5.49 5.98 5.29
CA GLY A 129 5.44 4.63 5.87
C GLY A 129 6.78 3.90 5.73
N HIS A 130 7.41 3.98 4.57
CA HIS A 130 8.78 3.48 4.38
C HIS A 130 9.78 4.23 5.28
N VAL A 131 9.65 5.55 5.37
CA VAL A 131 10.51 6.38 6.23
C VAL A 131 10.47 5.93 7.67
N VAL A 132 9.28 5.79 8.27
CA VAL A 132 9.17 5.36 9.68
C VAL A 132 9.68 3.94 9.91
N HIS A 133 9.52 3.07 8.89
CA HIS A 133 10.10 1.74 8.92
C HIS A 133 11.64 1.80 8.92
N MET A 134 12.25 2.53 7.99
CA MET A 134 13.71 2.72 7.92
C MET A 134 14.27 3.28 9.22
N MET A 135 13.59 4.25 9.82
CA MET A 135 14.02 4.90 11.07
C MET A 135 13.85 4.04 12.30
N ALA A 136 12.89 3.08 12.25
CA ALA A 136 12.65 2.13 13.34
C ALA A 136 13.76 1.08 13.45
N VAL A 137 14.48 0.76 12.36
CA VAL A 137 15.49 -0.30 12.35
C VAL A 137 16.64 0.04 13.29
N ARG A 138 16.88 -0.85 14.28
CA ARG A 138 17.98 -0.76 15.25
C ARG A 138 18.65 -2.11 15.40
N THR A 139 19.60 -2.39 14.52
CA THR A 139 20.31 -3.67 14.49
C THR A 139 21.78 -3.46 14.11
N ARG A 140 22.54 -4.54 13.97
CA ARG A 140 23.94 -4.49 13.55
C ARG A 140 24.04 -3.99 12.09
N PRO A 141 25.13 -3.32 11.69
CA PRO A 141 25.27 -2.71 10.36
C PRO A 141 24.95 -3.64 9.19
N ALA A 142 25.34 -4.92 9.30
CA ALA A 142 25.11 -5.91 8.25
C ALA A 142 23.62 -6.23 8.00
N PHE A 143 22.74 -5.85 8.93
CA PHE A 143 21.29 -6.12 8.87
C PHE A 143 20.45 -4.83 8.81
N MET A 144 21.10 -3.69 8.65
CA MET A 144 20.47 -2.36 8.59
C MET A 144 19.83 -2.12 7.20
N ASP A 145 18.89 -2.99 6.82
CA ASP A 145 18.05 -2.83 5.66
C ASP A 145 16.63 -3.35 5.98
N LEU A 146 15.66 -3.05 5.12
CA LEU A 146 14.25 -3.39 5.37
C LEU A 146 13.94 -4.87 5.08
N GLY A 147 14.72 -5.51 4.20
CA GLY A 147 14.63 -6.93 3.89
C GLY A 147 13.59 -7.27 2.83
N ASP A 148 12.54 -7.98 3.22
CA ASP A 148 11.54 -8.54 2.31
C ASP A 148 10.67 -7.46 1.67
N ALA A 149 10.72 -7.32 0.34
CA ALA A 149 10.02 -6.28 -0.41
C ALA A 149 8.50 -6.34 -0.21
N LEU A 150 7.92 -7.54 -0.12
CA LEU A 150 6.48 -7.68 0.12
C LEU A 150 6.09 -7.08 1.48
N PHE A 151 6.86 -7.37 2.53
CA PHE A 151 6.60 -6.83 3.86
C PHE A 151 6.80 -5.31 3.90
N VAL A 152 7.81 -4.81 3.21
CA VAL A 152 8.12 -3.37 3.14
C VAL A 152 6.98 -2.57 2.52
N GLU A 153 6.46 -3.02 1.39
CA GLU A 153 5.30 -2.42 0.69
C GLU A 153 4.02 -2.54 1.54
N ALA A 154 3.74 -3.74 2.05
CA ALA A 154 2.55 -3.97 2.86
C ALA A 154 2.53 -3.09 4.13
N PHE A 155 3.68 -2.92 4.78
CA PHE A 155 3.75 -2.08 5.98
C PHE A 155 3.53 -0.59 5.64
N ALA A 156 4.06 -0.08 4.54
CA ALA A 156 3.85 1.30 4.12
C ALA A 156 2.37 1.61 3.87
N ASP A 157 1.62 0.64 3.37
CA ASP A 157 0.17 0.75 3.17
C ASP A 157 -0.65 0.69 4.47
N VAL A 158 -0.12 0.15 5.57
CA VAL A 158 -0.85 0.07 6.84
C VAL A 158 -1.38 1.45 7.28
N PRO A 159 -0.57 2.51 7.38
CA PRO A 159 -1.07 3.86 7.65
C PRO A 159 -1.69 4.53 6.42
N ALA A 160 -1.22 4.25 5.20
CA ALA A 160 -1.68 4.94 4.00
C ALA A 160 -3.15 4.68 3.68
N TRP A 161 -3.64 3.47 3.88
CA TRP A 161 -5.06 3.13 3.65
C TRP A 161 -6.02 3.93 4.54
N ASN A 162 -5.55 4.47 5.67
CA ASN A 162 -6.37 5.34 6.53
C ASN A 162 -6.79 6.64 5.84
N THR A 163 -6.09 7.11 4.82
CA THR A 163 -6.49 8.30 4.06
C THR A 163 -7.87 8.13 3.37
N PHE A 164 -8.29 6.89 3.16
CA PHE A 164 -9.62 6.55 2.67
C PHE A 164 -10.64 6.28 3.79
N ASP A 165 -10.27 6.39 5.06
CA ASP A 165 -11.21 6.31 6.16
C ASP A 165 -11.93 7.65 6.37
N PRO A 166 -13.28 7.70 6.44
CA PRO A 166 -14.02 8.94 6.65
C PRO A 166 -13.67 9.68 7.94
N ALA A 167 -13.30 8.98 9.02
CA ALA A 167 -12.90 9.62 10.27
C ALA A 167 -11.52 10.30 10.12
N TRP A 168 -10.58 9.67 9.40
CA TRP A 168 -9.31 10.27 9.02
C TRP A 168 -9.52 11.53 8.18
N GLN A 169 -10.35 11.41 7.12
CA GLN A 169 -10.66 12.51 6.21
C GLN A 169 -11.28 13.70 6.98
N HIS A 170 -12.25 13.43 7.84
CA HIS A 170 -12.86 14.48 8.67
C HIS A 170 -11.84 15.17 9.56
N LYS A 171 -10.98 14.40 10.25
CA LYS A 171 -9.96 14.96 11.16
C LYS A 171 -8.91 15.81 10.44
N TYR A 172 -8.39 15.34 9.31
CA TYR A 172 -7.23 15.96 8.66
C TYR A 172 -7.60 16.91 7.52
N LEU A 173 -8.74 16.67 6.85
CA LEU A 173 -9.21 17.48 5.72
C LEU A 173 -10.40 18.38 6.08
N GLY A 174 -11.01 18.20 7.26
CA GLY A 174 -12.18 18.95 7.71
C GLY A 174 -13.50 18.51 7.07
N ARG A 175 -13.47 17.54 6.18
CA ARG A 175 -14.64 16.92 5.53
C ARG A 175 -14.31 15.48 5.12
N SER A 176 -15.35 14.68 4.84
CA SER A 176 -15.18 13.30 4.40
C SER A 176 -16.05 13.00 3.18
N ALA A 177 -15.62 12.06 2.35
CA ALA A 177 -16.48 11.40 1.38
C ALA A 177 -17.38 10.38 2.10
N PRO A 178 -18.53 9.99 1.52
CA PRO A 178 -19.32 8.86 2.03
C PRO A 178 -18.46 7.59 2.15
N ALA A 179 -18.68 6.80 3.20
CA ALA A 179 -17.87 5.61 3.47
C ALA A 179 -17.84 4.61 2.31
N PRO A 180 -18.98 4.25 1.67
CA PRO A 180 -18.96 3.33 0.52
C PRO A 180 -18.13 3.87 -0.66
N LEU A 181 -18.20 5.19 -0.91
CA LEU A 181 -17.43 5.84 -1.96
C LEU A 181 -15.93 5.81 -1.69
N SER A 182 -15.54 6.05 -0.43
CA SER A 182 -14.14 6.00 0.02
C SER A 182 -13.57 4.58 -0.08
N LEU A 183 -14.28 3.59 0.45
CA LEU A 183 -13.86 2.18 0.40
C LEU A 183 -13.77 1.69 -1.04
N ARG A 184 -14.75 2.02 -1.89
CA ARG A 184 -14.70 1.70 -3.32
C ARG A 184 -13.48 2.32 -3.99
N SER A 185 -13.10 3.54 -3.64
CA SER A 185 -11.94 4.22 -4.21
C SER A 185 -10.62 3.56 -3.81
N LEU A 186 -10.49 3.11 -2.58
CA LEU A 186 -9.34 2.33 -2.12
C LEU A 186 -9.29 0.98 -2.85
N TYR A 187 -10.34 0.19 -2.70
CA TYR A 187 -10.30 -1.20 -3.14
C TYR A 187 -10.36 -1.37 -4.66
N SER A 188 -10.92 -0.44 -5.44
CA SER A 188 -10.80 -0.51 -6.90
C SER A 188 -9.34 -0.44 -7.37
N SER A 189 -8.50 0.37 -6.71
CA SER A 189 -7.06 0.42 -7.01
C SER A 189 -6.35 -0.85 -6.58
N VAL A 190 -6.61 -1.33 -5.36
CA VAL A 190 -6.03 -2.56 -4.82
C VAL A 190 -6.42 -3.77 -5.68
N MET A 191 -7.68 -3.87 -6.10
CA MET A 191 -8.15 -5.00 -6.92
C MET A 191 -7.52 -5.01 -8.31
N LEU A 192 -7.19 -3.86 -8.86
CA LEU A 192 -6.44 -3.81 -10.11
C LEU A 192 -5.04 -4.41 -9.95
N ASP A 193 -4.36 -4.15 -8.83
CA ASP A 193 -3.06 -4.76 -8.52
C ASP A 193 -3.19 -6.26 -8.23
N VAL A 194 -4.24 -6.70 -7.56
CA VAL A 194 -4.55 -8.13 -7.37
C VAL A 194 -4.81 -8.83 -8.73
N ALA A 195 -5.49 -8.16 -9.66
CA ALA A 195 -5.70 -8.68 -11.01
C ALA A 195 -4.38 -8.82 -11.79
N TRP A 196 -3.47 -7.84 -11.71
CA TRP A 196 -2.13 -7.95 -12.28
C TRP A 196 -1.30 -9.06 -11.62
N ALA A 197 -1.43 -9.26 -10.32
CA ALA A 197 -0.77 -10.35 -9.63
C ALA A 197 -1.23 -11.73 -10.14
N LEU A 198 -2.54 -11.90 -10.32
CA LEU A 198 -3.11 -13.11 -10.91
C LEU A 198 -2.67 -13.30 -12.37
N PHE A 199 -2.68 -12.22 -13.16
CA PHE A 199 -2.20 -12.21 -14.54
C PHE A 199 -0.72 -12.66 -14.62
N GLU A 200 0.17 -12.01 -13.87
CA GLU A 200 1.59 -12.36 -13.87
C GLU A 200 1.83 -13.81 -13.47
N LEU A 201 1.15 -14.27 -12.41
CA LEU A 201 1.28 -15.67 -11.95
C LEU A 201 0.87 -16.66 -13.05
N ARG A 202 -0.19 -16.39 -13.80
CA ARG A 202 -0.64 -17.23 -14.92
C ARG A 202 0.32 -17.19 -16.09
N MET A 203 0.82 -16.01 -16.46
CA MET A 203 1.79 -15.86 -17.55
C MET A 203 3.14 -16.51 -17.23
N LEU A 204 3.60 -16.48 -15.98
CA LEU A 204 4.81 -17.18 -15.55
C LEU A 204 4.66 -18.71 -15.59
N ARG A 205 3.46 -19.23 -15.36
CA ARG A 205 3.19 -20.67 -15.45
C ARG A 205 3.00 -21.17 -16.88
N ASP A 206 2.38 -20.37 -17.71
CA ASP A 206 2.17 -20.69 -19.14
C ASP A 206 2.52 -19.47 -20.01
N PRO A 207 3.80 -19.29 -20.31
CA PRO A 207 4.25 -18.15 -21.12
C PRO A 207 3.86 -18.28 -22.62
N ALA A 208 3.28 -19.40 -23.03
CA ALA A 208 2.76 -19.58 -24.39
C ALA A 208 1.33 -19.04 -24.56
N SER A 209 0.61 -18.78 -23.47
CA SER A 209 -0.72 -18.16 -23.53
C SER A 209 -0.69 -16.76 -24.14
N ASP A 210 -1.77 -16.39 -24.83
CA ASP A 210 -1.96 -15.02 -25.30
C ASP A 210 -2.20 -14.07 -24.11
N PRO A 211 -1.30 -13.13 -23.83
CA PRO A 211 -1.43 -12.23 -22.68
C PRO A 211 -2.67 -11.34 -22.76
N ASN A 212 -3.09 -10.91 -23.95
CA ASN A 212 -4.29 -10.11 -24.11
C ASN A 212 -5.55 -10.91 -23.74
N ALA A 213 -5.62 -12.16 -24.15
CA ALA A 213 -6.73 -13.03 -23.81
C ALA A 213 -6.78 -13.32 -22.30
N VAL A 214 -5.63 -13.63 -21.67
CA VAL A 214 -5.54 -13.89 -20.22
C VAL A 214 -5.96 -12.65 -19.43
N TRP A 215 -5.45 -11.47 -19.79
CA TRP A 215 -5.77 -10.21 -19.10
C TRP A 215 -7.24 -9.85 -19.25
N THR A 216 -7.77 -9.92 -20.47
CA THR A 216 -9.19 -9.64 -20.76
C THR A 216 -10.10 -10.57 -19.96
N ALA A 217 -9.79 -11.87 -19.92
CA ALA A 217 -10.58 -12.84 -19.14
C ALA A 217 -10.60 -12.52 -17.64
N ILE A 218 -9.46 -12.10 -17.05
CA ILE A 218 -9.38 -11.72 -15.63
C ILE A 218 -10.20 -10.45 -15.38
N THR A 219 -9.99 -9.41 -16.15
CA THR A 219 -10.59 -8.09 -15.89
C THR A 219 -12.08 -8.06 -16.17
N SER A 220 -12.55 -8.77 -17.21
CA SER A 220 -13.99 -8.90 -17.49
C SER A 220 -14.70 -9.73 -16.44
N ARG A 221 -14.08 -10.82 -15.98
CA ARG A 221 -14.69 -11.69 -14.96
C ARG A 221 -14.80 -11.02 -13.60
N TYR A 222 -13.75 -10.31 -13.15
CA TYR A 222 -13.65 -9.90 -11.76
C TYR A 222 -13.82 -8.40 -11.53
N LEU A 223 -13.51 -7.57 -12.54
CA LEU A 223 -13.51 -6.11 -12.40
C LEU A 223 -14.63 -5.44 -13.21
N HIS A 224 -15.52 -6.22 -13.83
CA HIS A 224 -16.60 -5.74 -14.70
C HIS A 224 -16.11 -4.89 -15.88
N ILE A 225 -14.85 -5.10 -16.31
CA ILE A 225 -14.28 -4.36 -17.44
C ILE A 225 -14.74 -4.98 -18.75
N VAL A 226 -15.25 -4.13 -19.66
CA VAL A 226 -15.64 -4.53 -21.01
C VAL A 226 -14.45 -5.19 -21.71
N ALA A 227 -14.72 -6.29 -22.42
CA ALA A 227 -13.67 -7.08 -23.07
C ALA A 227 -13.07 -6.34 -24.27
N HIS A 228 -11.77 -6.11 -24.23
CA HIS A 228 -10.98 -5.50 -25.30
C HIS A 228 -9.68 -6.30 -25.53
N PRO A 229 -9.78 -7.53 -26.09
CA PRO A 229 -8.60 -8.37 -26.30
C PRO A 229 -7.62 -7.80 -27.34
N GLU A 230 -8.04 -6.82 -28.14
CA GLU A 230 -7.20 -6.10 -29.08
C GLU A 230 -6.30 -5.04 -28.42
N ILE A 231 -6.54 -4.70 -27.14
CA ILE A 231 -5.78 -3.66 -26.42
C ILE A 231 -4.86 -4.30 -25.39
N PRO A 232 -3.53 -4.21 -25.53
CA PRO A 232 -2.58 -4.78 -24.57
C PRO A 232 -2.38 -3.88 -23.35
N TRP A 233 -3.45 -3.42 -22.69
CA TRP A 233 -3.33 -2.45 -21.59
C TRP A 233 -2.78 -3.05 -20.28
N TRP A 234 -2.68 -4.38 -20.18
CA TRP A 234 -1.89 -5.04 -19.15
C TRP A 234 -0.45 -4.53 -19.11
N ALA A 235 0.10 -4.15 -20.29
CA ALA A 235 1.48 -3.65 -20.44
C ALA A 235 1.71 -2.25 -19.85
N ALA A 236 0.66 -1.59 -19.33
CA ALA A 236 0.81 -0.32 -18.61
C ALA A 236 1.62 -0.46 -17.30
N ARG A 237 1.83 -1.69 -16.81
CA ARG A 237 2.62 -1.96 -15.60
C ARG A 237 4.06 -2.31 -15.97
N VAL A 238 4.96 -1.34 -15.74
CA VAL A 238 6.40 -1.48 -16.03
C VAL A 238 7.07 -2.63 -15.24
N GLN A 239 6.56 -2.95 -14.08
CA GLN A 239 7.05 -4.04 -13.23
C GLN A 239 7.01 -5.40 -13.91
N LEU A 240 6.02 -5.65 -14.77
CA LEU A 240 5.92 -6.91 -15.53
C LEU A 240 7.15 -7.18 -16.41
N VAL A 241 7.84 -6.12 -16.85
CA VAL A 241 9.05 -6.21 -17.68
C VAL A 241 10.31 -5.95 -16.87
N GLY A 242 10.29 -4.91 -16.04
CA GLY A 242 11.46 -4.47 -15.28
C GLY A 242 11.80 -5.35 -14.07
N SER A 243 10.80 -6.04 -13.52
CA SER A 243 10.93 -6.86 -12.30
C SER A 243 9.96 -8.04 -12.34
N PRO A 244 10.16 -9.04 -13.22
CA PRO A 244 9.26 -10.18 -13.35
C PRO A 244 9.02 -10.91 -12.00
N GLY A 245 7.76 -11.22 -11.69
CA GLY A 245 7.33 -11.77 -10.40
C GLY A 245 6.97 -10.71 -9.35
N TYR A 246 7.19 -9.42 -9.62
CA TYR A 246 6.98 -8.37 -8.63
C TYR A 246 5.50 -8.04 -8.41
N MET A 247 4.63 -8.19 -9.41
CA MET A 247 3.20 -7.92 -9.26
C MET A 247 2.52 -8.84 -8.23
N VAL A 248 3.01 -10.06 -8.08
CA VAL A 248 2.54 -10.97 -7.02
C VAL A 248 2.76 -10.38 -5.62
N ASN A 249 3.84 -9.58 -5.44
CA ASN A 249 4.08 -8.89 -4.16
C ASN A 249 3.01 -7.83 -3.86
N TYR A 250 2.50 -7.11 -4.86
CA TYR A 250 1.41 -6.14 -4.63
C TYR A 250 0.11 -6.84 -4.21
N GLY A 251 -0.27 -7.93 -4.89
CA GLY A 251 -1.45 -8.70 -4.51
C GLY A 251 -1.36 -9.32 -3.11
N LEU A 252 -0.21 -9.92 -2.79
CA LEU A 252 0.05 -10.46 -1.46
C LEU A 252 0.32 -9.36 -0.42
N GLY A 253 0.86 -8.22 -0.85
CA GLY A 253 1.02 -7.03 -0.02
C GLY A 253 -0.31 -6.55 0.51
N ALA A 254 -1.34 -6.45 -0.33
CA ALA A 254 -2.69 -6.08 0.09
C ALA A 254 -3.27 -7.04 1.14
N VAL A 255 -3.04 -8.35 0.98
CA VAL A 255 -3.42 -9.35 2.00
C VAL A 255 -2.72 -9.07 3.33
N LEU A 256 -1.41 -8.87 3.29
CA LEU A 256 -0.63 -8.62 4.51
C LEU A 256 -0.99 -7.27 5.15
N THR A 257 -1.23 -6.24 4.36
CA THR A 257 -1.67 -4.92 4.84
C THR A 257 -2.96 -5.04 5.64
N ALA A 258 -3.99 -5.68 5.08
CA ALA A 258 -5.27 -5.87 5.77
C ALA A 258 -5.12 -6.68 7.05
N ASP A 259 -4.35 -7.78 7.00
CA ASP A 259 -4.10 -8.67 8.14
C ASP A 259 -3.34 -7.96 9.29
N LEU A 260 -2.33 -7.15 8.94
CA LEU A 260 -1.63 -6.29 9.91
C LEU A 260 -2.55 -5.24 10.51
N ARG A 261 -3.37 -4.56 9.70
CA ARG A 261 -4.31 -3.54 10.16
C ARG A 261 -5.33 -4.11 11.14
N GLU A 262 -5.94 -5.25 10.82
CA GLU A 262 -6.86 -5.97 11.72
C GLU A 262 -6.18 -6.30 13.05
N HIS A 263 -4.98 -6.89 12.99
CA HIS A 263 -4.24 -7.26 14.20
C HIS A 263 -3.86 -6.05 15.06
N ILE A 264 -3.37 -4.96 14.45
CA ILE A 264 -3.02 -3.73 15.15
C ILE A 264 -4.27 -3.14 15.83
N ALA A 265 -5.38 -3.02 15.10
CA ALA A 265 -6.62 -2.51 15.64
C ALA A 265 -7.16 -3.37 16.82
N ALA A 266 -7.05 -4.70 16.73
CA ALA A 266 -7.44 -5.60 17.80
C ALA A 266 -6.58 -5.47 19.07
N ARG A 267 -5.30 -5.04 18.94
CA ARG A 267 -4.37 -4.96 20.06
C ARG A 267 -4.21 -3.55 20.64
N LEU A 268 -4.25 -2.55 19.81
CA LEU A 268 -4.00 -1.16 20.18
C LEU A 268 -5.28 -0.33 20.24
N GLY A 269 -6.29 -0.73 19.50
CA GLY A 269 -7.51 0.03 19.20
C GLY A 269 -7.42 0.71 17.85
N SER A 270 -8.46 1.47 17.52
CA SER A 270 -8.54 2.31 16.31
C SER A 270 -7.36 3.30 16.26
N PHE A 271 -6.69 3.39 15.12
CA PHE A 271 -5.55 4.29 14.89
C PHE A 271 -5.71 5.18 13.65
N GLU A 272 -6.86 5.14 12.99
CA GLU A 272 -7.17 5.94 11.80
C GLU A 272 -6.99 7.44 12.08
N THR A 273 -7.44 7.88 13.23
CA THR A 273 -7.30 9.29 13.63
C THR A 273 -6.04 9.58 14.46
N GLY A 274 -5.09 8.65 14.48
CA GLY A 274 -3.84 8.75 15.23
C GLY A 274 -3.96 8.17 16.65
N ASP A 275 -2.92 7.44 17.04
CA ASP A 275 -2.69 6.98 18.41
C ASP A 275 -1.19 7.12 18.69
N PRO A 276 -0.76 7.98 19.63
CA PRO A 276 0.67 8.26 19.85
C PRO A 276 1.45 7.05 20.34
N ARG A 277 0.79 5.98 20.76
CA ARG A 277 1.42 4.70 21.15
C ARG A 277 1.81 3.86 19.94
N TRP A 278 1.18 4.10 18.76
CA TRP A 278 1.28 3.24 17.59
C TRP A 278 2.73 3.02 17.15
N TYR A 279 3.49 4.08 16.94
CA TYR A 279 4.86 3.97 16.41
C TYR A 279 5.79 3.22 17.37
N GLY A 280 5.77 3.53 18.65
CA GLY A 280 6.57 2.83 19.65
C GLY A 280 6.19 1.36 19.79
N TRP A 281 4.89 1.06 19.73
CA TRP A 281 4.37 -0.28 19.84
C TRP A 281 4.75 -1.16 18.64
N ILE A 282 4.59 -0.65 17.42
CA ILE A 282 4.93 -1.38 16.18
C ILE A 282 6.44 -1.52 16.01
N THR A 283 7.22 -0.49 16.34
CA THR A 283 8.67 -0.50 16.28
C THR A 283 9.25 -1.65 17.09
N THR A 284 8.86 -1.76 18.36
CA THR A 284 9.41 -2.77 19.26
C THR A 284 9.03 -4.20 18.89
N ARG A 285 7.92 -4.41 18.20
CA ARG A 285 7.38 -5.74 17.90
C ARG A 285 7.62 -6.20 16.47
N LEU A 286 7.78 -5.26 15.53
CA LEU A 286 7.82 -5.59 14.11
C LEU A 286 8.97 -4.93 13.35
N LEU A 287 9.23 -3.61 13.54
CA LEU A 287 10.07 -2.87 12.60
C LEU A 287 11.56 -2.84 12.94
N GLN A 288 11.93 -2.88 14.23
CA GLN A 288 13.31 -2.62 14.67
C GLN A 288 14.34 -3.66 14.19
N PHE A 289 13.90 -4.79 13.70
CA PHE A 289 14.75 -5.95 13.44
C PHE A 289 15.51 -5.87 12.11
N GLY A 290 15.02 -5.10 11.13
CA GLY A 290 15.60 -5.07 9.78
C GLY A 290 15.77 -6.50 9.24
N MET A 291 16.90 -6.78 8.62
CA MET A 291 17.23 -8.11 8.10
C MET A 291 17.77 -9.09 9.16
N SER A 292 17.79 -8.72 10.45
CA SER A 292 18.32 -9.62 11.50
C SER A 292 17.39 -10.76 11.88
N ARG A 293 16.15 -10.73 11.39
CA ARG A 293 15.15 -11.79 11.57
C ARG A 293 14.51 -12.14 10.24
N GLU A 294 14.20 -13.39 10.05
CA GLU A 294 13.44 -13.85 8.89
C GLU A 294 12.00 -13.31 8.96
N THR A 295 11.54 -12.65 7.89
CA THR A 295 10.24 -11.95 7.83
C THR A 295 9.06 -12.89 8.10
N ALA A 296 9.05 -14.11 7.54
CA ALA A 296 7.95 -15.06 7.75
C ALA A 296 7.82 -15.49 9.23
N THR A 297 8.95 -15.67 9.91
CA THR A 297 8.98 -15.98 11.35
C THR A 297 8.51 -14.79 12.17
N LEU A 298 9.00 -13.59 11.85
CA LEU A 298 8.63 -12.34 12.53
C LEU A 298 7.12 -12.06 12.41
N LEU A 299 6.56 -12.19 11.22
CA LEU A 299 5.13 -11.99 10.97
C LEU A 299 4.27 -13.01 11.73
N ARG A 300 4.66 -14.28 11.74
CA ARG A 300 3.94 -15.33 12.49
C ARG A 300 3.93 -15.05 13.99
N GLU A 301 5.05 -14.60 14.55
CA GLU A 301 5.13 -14.23 15.97
C GLU A 301 4.30 -12.98 16.27
N PHE A 302 4.35 -11.98 15.40
CA PHE A 302 3.60 -10.74 15.56
C PHE A 302 2.09 -10.98 15.52
N LEU A 303 1.61 -11.72 14.51
CA LEU A 303 0.19 -12.03 14.32
C LEU A 303 -0.30 -13.11 15.31
N GLY A 304 0.60 -13.98 15.81
CA GLY A 304 0.24 -15.16 16.61
C GLY A 304 -0.39 -16.31 15.79
N ARG A 305 -0.39 -16.16 14.45
CA ARG A 305 -0.93 -17.13 13.47
C ARG A 305 -0.28 -16.91 12.10
N PRO A 306 -0.45 -17.83 11.15
CA PRO A 306 -0.10 -17.56 9.75
C PRO A 306 -0.90 -16.37 9.19
N VAL A 307 -0.34 -15.69 8.17
CA VAL A 307 -1.03 -14.66 7.37
C VAL A 307 -2.25 -15.28 6.68
N SER A 308 -3.36 -14.54 6.61
CA SER A 308 -4.62 -14.96 6.00
C SER A 308 -5.20 -13.87 5.09
N PRO A 309 -5.89 -14.20 3.99
CA PRO A 309 -6.62 -13.23 3.18
C PRO A 309 -7.95 -12.78 3.79
N ASP A 310 -8.37 -13.36 4.91
CA ASP A 310 -9.73 -13.20 5.44
C ASP A 310 -10.03 -11.76 5.86
N ALA A 311 -9.04 -11.03 6.42
CA ALA A 311 -9.20 -9.61 6.76
C ALA A 311 -9.47 -8.75 5.52
N LEU A 312 -8.74 -8.95 4.42
CA LEU A 312 -8.97 -8.22 3.17
C LEU A 312 -10.35 -8.56 2.57
N ILE A 313 -10.75 -9.83 2.59
CA ILE A 313 -12.06 -10.27 2.09
C ILE A 313 -13.19 -9.62 2.93
N ALA A 314 -13.04 -9.57 4.25
CA ALA A 314 -14.00 -8.90 5.13
C ALA A 314 -14.10 -7.40 4.86
N ASP A 315 -12.97 -6.73 4.65
CA ASP A 315 -12.93 -5.31 4.32
C ASP A 315 -13.61 -5.01 2.96
N ILE A 316 -13.37 -5.86 1.95
CA ILE A 316 -14.01 -5.74 0.63
C ILE A 316 -15.54 -5.88 0.74
N ALA A 317 -16.05 -6.79 1.57
CA ALA A 317 -17.49 -6.98 1.75
C ALA A 317 -18.19 -5.71 2.23
N ARG A 318 -17.51 -4.85 3.00
CA ARG A 318 -18.03 -3.55 3.46
C ARG A 318 -18.27 -2.53 2.34
N VAL A 319 -17.76 -2.76 1.14
CA VAL A 319 -17.97 -1.85 -0.01
C VAL A 319 -19.43 -1.84 -0.47
N SER A 320 -20.15 -2.96 -0.27
CA SER A 320 -21.56 -3.10 -0.62
C SER A 320 -22.52 -2.77 0.55
N GLU A 321 -22.01 -2.55 1.76
CA GLU A 321 -22.81 -2.15 2.90
C GLU A 321 -23.11 -0.65 2.80
N GLU A 322 -24.38 -0.26 2.63
CA GLU A 322 -24.88 1.12 2.62
C GLU A 322 -25.16 1.64 4.04
#